data_68da3585c2dc8a29ec0fff469105532d
#
_entry.id   68da3585c2dc8a29ec0fff469105532d
#
_cell.length_a   1.000
_cell.length_b   1.000
_cell.length_c   1.000
_cell.angle_alpha   90.00
_cell.angle_beta   90.00
_cell.angle_gamma   90.00
#
_symmetry.space_group_name_H-M   'P 1'
#
loop_
_entity.id
_entity.type
_entity.pdbx_description
1 polymer ?
#
loop_
_entity_poly.entity_id
_entity_poly.type
_entity_poly.pdbx_seq_one_letter_code
_entity_poly.pdbx_strand_id
1 'polypeptide(L)'
;SQQREELMPNQQAPSSLIRHTERVLAGVFGASSAKLVLTSALQGRNMQLEEVATIVDEASELYDFSRGLLQGAIEHIGQGIAVVDKQLRLVAWNQRYLELFEFPPGLIQVGRPIADVIRHNAEQGLCGPGDPDDHVRRRVYHLEQGTRHTSSRVRPDGRVIEVQGNPMPGGGFVMSFTDITVFRDAEQALKDANETLEERVRLRTRELEQLNK
;
A
#
# COMPACT_ATOMS: atom_id res chain seq x y z
N SER A 1 -28.56 13.51 30.53
CA SER A 1 -28.18 14.67 31.36
C SER A 1 -26.68 14.69 31.50
N GLN A 2 -25.99 15.43 30.63
CA GLN A 2 -24.55 15.71 30.82
C GLN A 2 -24.46 16.94 31.72
N GLN A 3 -23.95 16.73 32.93
CA GLN A 3 -23.57 17.81 33.83
C GLN A 3 -22.45 18.62 33.17
N ARG A 4 -22.71 19.87 32.79
CA ARG A 4 -21.68 20.86 32.52
C ARG A 4 -21.05 21.19 33.88
N GLU A 5 -19.88 20.63 34.18
CA GLU A 5 -19.01 21.13 35.25
C GLU A 5 -18.55 22.54 34.80
N GLU A 6 -19.01 23.58 35.43
CA GLU A 6 -18.44 24.92 35.30
C GLU A 6 -17.07 24.95 35.94
N LEU A 7 -16.05 25.03 35.13
CA LEU A 7 -14.64 25.14 35.58
C LEU A 7 -14.42 26.56 36.12
N MET A 8 -14.01 26.68 37.39
CA MET A 8 -13.58 27.94 37.98
C MET A 8 -12.23 28.39 37.39
N PRO A 9 -11.97 29.70 37.15
CA PRO A 9 -10.79 30.23 36.48
C PRO A 9 -9.41 29.82 37.08
N ASN A 10 -9.35 29.34 38.34
CA ASN A 10 -8.13 28.94 39.03
C ASN A 10 -8.08 27.43 39.33
N GLN A 11 -8.91 26.61 38.75
CA GLN A 11 -8.93 25.17 38.96
C GLN A 11 -8.02 24.46 37.96
N GLN A 12 -7.17 23.53 38.44
CA GLN A 12 -6.36 22.70 37.54
C GLN A 12 -7.26 21.90 36.64
N ALA A 13 -6.98 21.94 35.32
CA ALA A 13 -7.74 21.23 34.31
C ALA A 13 -7.72 19.71 34.58
N PRO A 14 -8.88 19.03 34.58
CA PRO A 14 -8.95 17.59 34.76
C PRO A 14 -8.14 16.86 33.67
N SER A 15 -7.47 15.75 34.02
CA SER A 15 -6.67 14.96 33.07
C SER A 15 -7.47 14.43 31.87
N SER A 16 -8.79 14.30 32.03
CA SER A 16 -9.70 13.93 30.92
C SER A 16 -9.86 15.06 29.91
N LEU A 17 -9.95 16.31 30.37
CA LEU A 17 -10.02 17.49 29.51
C LEU A 17 -8.72 17.72 28.77
N ILE A 18 -7.58 17.60 29.47
CA ILE A 18 -6.25 17.71 28.87
C ILE A 18 -6.08 16.71 27.71
N ARG A 19 -6.38 15.43 27.95
CA ARG A 19 -6.32 14.39 26.90
C ARG A 19 -7.30 14.60 25.76
N HIS A 20 -8.47 15.14 26.05
CA HIS A 20 -9.47 15.48 25.00
C HIS A 20 -8.94 16.59 24.12
N THR A 21 -8.45 17.68 24.73
CA THR A 21 -7.89 18.84 24.02
C THR A 21 -6.64 18.46 23.21
N GLU A 22 -5.75 17.64 23.79
CA GLU A 22 -4.58 17.10 23.08
C GLU A 22 -5.00 16.32 21.81
N ARG A 23 -6.01 15.47 21.90
CA ARG A 23 -6.53 14.71 20.76
C ARG A 23 -7.12 15.59 19.68
N VAL A 24 -7.90 16.61 20.06
CA VAL A 24 -8.49 17.55 19.12
C VAL A 24 -7.40 18.37 18.41
N LEU A 25 -6.45 18.90 19.17
CA LEU A 25 -5.31 19.64 18.63
C LEU A 25 -4.40 18.75 17.76
N ALA A 26 -4.17 17.50 18.18
CA ALA A 26 -3.40 16.55 17.39
C ALA A 26 -4.04 16.21 16.04
N GLY A 27 -5.36 16.27 15.95
CA GLY A 27 -6.09 16.10 14.69
C GLY A 27 -5.92 17.26 13.72
N VAL A 28 -5.56 18.46 14.22
CA VAL A 28 -5.40 19.68 13.40
C VAL A 28 -3.93 19.98 13.15
N PHE A 29 -3.08 19.87 14.16
CA PHE A 29 -1.68 20.33 14.14
C PHE A 29 -0.65 19.20 14.22
N GLY A 30 -1.10 17.94 14.35
CA GLY A 30 -0.24 16.80 14.64
C GLY A 30 0.09 16.65 16.14
N ALA A 31 0.48 15.42 16.54
CA ALA A 31 0.63 15.06 17.95
C ALA A 31 1.75 15.84 18.66
N SER A 32 2.85 16.11 17.99
CA SER A 32 4.01 16.83 18.57
C SER A 32 3.67 18.29 18.84
N SER A 33 3.07 19.00 17.87
CA SER A 33 2.66 20.40 17.98
C SER A 33 1.55 20.58 19.02
N ALA A 34 0.56 19.67 19.02
CA ALA A 34 -0.54 19.67 20.01
C ALA A 34 -0.01 19.56 21.45
N LYS A 35 0.96 18.68 21.68
CA LYS A 35 1.58 18.48 22.98
C LYS A 35 2.37 19.72 23.44
N LEU A 36 3.06 20.36 22.51
CA LEU A 36 3.88 21.58 22.79
C LEU A 36 2.98 22.76 23.16
N VAL A 37 1.92 23.01 22.37
CA VAL A 37 0.90 24.05 22.62
C VAL A 37 0.21 23.82 23.97
N LEU A 38 -0.19 22.60 24.24
CA LEU A 38 -0.88 22.25 25.50
C LEU A 38 0.04 22.38 26.72
N THR A 39 1.30 21.96 26.60
CA THR A 39 2.29 22.07 27.68
C THR A 39 2.60 23.54 27.97
N SER A 40 2.73 24.39 26.96
CA SER A 40 2.94 25.83 27.12
C SER A 40 1.74 26.50 27.79
N ALA A 41 0.52 26.17 27.39
CA ALA A 41 -0.70 26.68 27.99
C ALA A 41 -0.84 26.26 29.46
N LEU A 42 -0.52 25.01 29.79
CA LEU A 42 -0.59 24.48 31.17
C LEU A 42 0.52 25.06 32.09
N GLN A 43 1.63 25.50 31.52
CA GLN A 43 2.73 26.16 32.27
C GLN A 43 2.47 27.66 32.51
N GLY A 44 1.34 28.21 32.08
CA GLY A 44 0.99 29.63 32.28
C GLY A 44 1.87 30.58 31.48
N ARG A 45 2.62 30.11 30.47
CA ARG A 45 3.33 30.95 29.54
C ARG A 45 2.33 31.53 28.53
N ASN A 46 2.20 32.85 28.52
CA ASN A 46 1.56 33.54 27.40
C ASN A 46 2.41 33.35 26.14
N MET A 47 2.09 32.32 25.34
CA MET A 47 2.64 32.25 24.00
C MET A 47 2.07 33.41 23.18
N GLN A 48 2.94 34.17 22.56
CA GLN A 48 2.52 35.22 21.63
C GLN A 48 1.90 34.57 20.40
N LEU A 49 0.93 35.21 19.79
CA LEU A 49 0.21 34.70 18.59
C LEU A 49 1.20 34.38 17.45
N GLU A 50 2.32 35.10 17.38
CA GLU A 50 3.41 34.90 16.43
C GLU A 50 4.19 33.62 16.65
N GLU A 51 4.39 33.21 17.93
CA GLU A 51 5.06 31.93 18.25
C GLU A 51 4.17 30.73 17.89
N VAL A 52 2.86 30.86 18.12
CA VAL A 52 1.89 29.81 17.70
C VAL A 52 1.83 29.72 16.17
N ALA A 53 1.83 30.86 15.46
CA ALA A 53 1.82 30.88 14.01
C ALA A 53 3.08 30.20 13.45
N THR A 54 4.26 30.50 13.98
CA THR A 54 5.51 29.88 13.55
C THR A 54 5.50 28.36 13.74
N ILE A 55 5.00 27.86 14.87
CA ILE A 55 4.90 26.41 15.13
C ILE A 55 3.91 25.74 14.17
N VAL A 56 2.82 26.41 13.85
CA VAL A 56 1.81 25.90 12.89
C VAL A 56 2.38 25.86 11.48
N ASP A 57 3.12 26.89 11.08
CA ASP A 57 3.76 26.95 9.77
C ASP A 57 4.85 25.88 9.62
N GLU A 58 5.73 25.72 10.62
CA GLU A 58 6.75 24.66 10.63
C GLU A 58 6.12 23.24 10.59
N ALA A 59 5.05 23.05 11.35
CA ALA A 59 4.32 21.76 11.35
C ALA A 59 3.64 21.50 10.01
N SER A 60 3.10 22.53 9.37
CA SER A 60 2.47 22.46 8.05
C SER A 60 3.50 22.15 6.96
N GLU A 61 4.64 22.83 6.97
CA GLU A 61 5.73 22.57 6.04
C GLU A 61 6.27 21.13 6.17
N LEU A 62 6.47 20.66 7.41
CA LEU A 62 6.92 19.30 7.67
C LEU A 62 5.90 18.26 7.19
N TYR A 63 4.60 18.53 7.37
CA TYR A 63 3.51 17.67 6.91
C TYR A 63 3.48 17.62 5.37
N ASP A 64 3.56 18.76 4.71
CA ASP A 64 3.54 18.85 3.25
C ASP A 64 4.79 18.22 2.64
N PHE A 65 5.97 18.43 3.26
CA PHE A 65 7.21 17.76 2.86
C PHE A 65 7.09 16.23 3.00
N SER A 66 6.62 15.75 4.15
CA SER A 66 6.45 14.30 4.39
C SER A 66 5.45 13.68 3.42
N ARG A 67 4.33 14.36 3.17
CA ARG A 67 3.32 13.93 2.19
C ARG A 67 3.89 13.89 0.78
N GLY A 68 4.61 14.93 0.36
CA GLY A 68 5.25 15.01 -0.96
C GLY A 68 6.29 13.90 -1.15
N LEU A 69 7.08 13.62 -0.12
CA LEU A 69 8.10 12.58 -0.14
C LEU A 69 7.48 11.17 -0.25
N LEU A 70 6.42 10.89 0.51
CA LEU A 70 5.69 9.62 0.44
C LEU A 70 5.01 9.44 -0.92
N GLN A 71 4.37 10.49 -1.43
CA GLN A 71 3.74 10.47 -2.75
C GLN A 71 4.78 10.25 -3.85
N GLY A 72 5.89 10.98 -3.80
CA GLY A 72 7.01 10.80 -4.73
C GLY A 72 7.60 9.39 -4.66
N ALA A 73 7.78 8.83 -3.47
CA ALA A 73 8.27 7.47 -3.30
C ALA A 73 7.33 6.44 -3.95
N ILE A 74 6.01 6.58 -3.73
CA ILE A 74 5.00 5.66 -4.29
C ILE A 74 4.94 5.79 -5.82
N GLU A 75 5.06 6.99 -6.38
CA GLU A 75 5.03 7.21 -7.84
C GLU A 75 6.28 6.68 -8.55
N HIS A 76 7.44 6.68 -7.89
CA HIS A 76 8.71 6.23 -8.49
C HIS A 76 9.02 4.75 -8.23
N ILE A 77 8.19 4.04 -7.50
CA ILE A 77 8.31 2.58 -7.36
C ILE A 77 7.94 1.93 -8.70
N GLY A 78 8.80 1.02 -9.19
CA GLY A 78 8.57 0.26 -10.42
C GLY A 78 7.37 -0.71 -10.39
N GLN A 79 6.68 -0.80 -9.25
CA GLN A 79 5.51 -1.64 -9.04
C GLN A 79 4.23 -0.81 -9.15
N GLY A 80 3.18 -1.36 -9.76
CA GLY A 80 1.84 -0.82 -9.63
C GLY A 80 1.34 -0.98 -8.21
N ILE A 81 0.79 0.08 -7.62
CA ILE A 81 0.23 0.06 -6.26
C ILE A 81 -1.23 0.48 -6.32
N ALA A 82 -2.07 -0.26 -5.62
CA ALA A 82 -3.47 0.09 -5.38
C ALA A 82 -3.82 -0.15 -3.91
N VAL A 83 -4.57 0.76 -3.31
CA VAL A 83 -4.98 0.72 -1.91
C VAL A 83 -6.50 0.76 -1.84
N VAL A 84 -7.06 -0.15 -1.04
CA VAL A 84 -8.49 -0.18 -0.75
C VAL A 84 -8.73 -0.02 0.75
N ASP A 85 -9.85 0.62 1.09
CA ASP A 85 -10.31 0.77 2.46
C ASP A 85 -10.94 -0.54 3.00
N LYS A 86 -11.42 -0.49 4.25
CA LYS A 86 -12.12 -1.62 4.90
C LYS A 86 -13.43 -2.02 4.25
N GLN A 87 -14.03 -1.17 3.42
CA GLN A 87 -15.20 -1.46 2.59
C GLN A 87 -14.81 -1.97 1.19
N LEU A 88 -13.53 -2.27 0.97
CA LEU A 88 -12.97 -2.69 -0.32
C LEU A 88 -13.22 -1.69 -1.45
N ARG A 89 -13.17 -0.38 -1.12
CA ARG A 89 -13.24 0.70 -2.08
C ARG A 89 -11.86 1.27 -2.33
N LEU A 90 -11.57 1.55 -3.59
CA LEU A 90 -10.30 2.12 -4.01
C LEU A 90 -10.11 3.52 -3.41
N VAL A 91 -8.99 3.75 -2.72
CA VAL A 91 -8.68 5.03 -2.06
C VAL A 91 -7.40 5.68 -2.56
N ALA A 92 -6.44 4.90 -3.07
CA ALA A 92 -5.21 5.40 -3.65
C ALA A 92 -4.63 4.43 -4.67
N TRP A 93 -3.85 4.94 -5.59
CA TRP A 93 -3.07 4.18 -6.58
C TRP A 93 -1.94 5.06 -7.10
N ASN A 94 -0.93 4.44 -7.73
CA ASN A 94 0.14 5.16 -8.42
C ASN A 94 -0.01 5.07 -9.95
N GLN A 95 0.76 5.89 -10.65
CA GLN A 95 0.75 5.95 -12.11
C GLN A 95 1.11 4.59 -12.73
N ARG A 96 2.06 3.85 -12.12
CA ARG A 96 2.47 2.54 -12.62
C ARG A 96 1.32 1.50 -12.64
N TYR A 97 0.40 1.60 -11.69
CA TYR A 97 -0.81 0.76 -11.70
C TYR A 97 -1.69 1.03 -12.91
N LEU A 98 -1.88 2.30 -13.28
CA LEU A 98 -2.65 2.68 -14.47
C LEU A 98 -1.98 2.18 -15.75
N GLU A 99 -0.68 2.34 -15.88
CA GLU A 99 0.11 1.89 -17.03
C GLU A 99 0.11 0.37 -17.20
N LEU A 100 0.18 -0.38 -16.09
CA LEU A 100 0.17 -1.83 -16.14
C LEU A 100 -1.15 -2.40 -16.67
N PHE A 101 -2.28 -1.74 -16.39
CA PHE A 101 -3.60 -2.30 -16.69
C PHE A 101 -4.35 -1.56 -17.79
N GLU A 102 -3.89 -0.38 -18.22
CA GLU A 102 -4.46 0.43 -19.31
C GLU A 102 -5.99 0.62 -19.14
N PHE A 103 -6.41 0.97 -17.93
CA PHE A 103 -7.82 1.08 -17.59
C PHE A 103 -8.56 2.13 -18.44
N PRO A 104 -9.82 1.88 -18.82
CA PRO A 104 -10.63 2.87 -19.49
C PRO A 104 -10.89 4.10 -18.59
N PRO A 105 -11.07 5.28 -19.19
CA PRO A 105 -11.38 6.50 -18.46
C PRO A 105 -12.57 6.33 -17.52
N GLY A 106 -12.44 6.78 -16.26
CA GLY A 106 -13.50 6.76 -15.26
C GLY A 106 -13.68 5.44 -14.52
N LEU A 107 -12.95 4.37 -14.85
CA LEU A 107 -12.99 3.13 -14.06
C LEU A 107 -12.25 3.30 -12.73
N ILE A 108 -11.04 3.87 -12.77
CA ILE A 108 -10.23 4.08 -11.58
C ILE A 108 -10.53 5.45 -10.99
N GLN A 109 -11.26 5.45 -9.87
CA GLN A 109 -11.61 6.65 -9.12
C GLN A 109 -11.78 6.32 -7.63
N VAL A 110 -11.58 7.32 -6.78
CA VAL A 110 -11.75 7.17 -5.32
C VAL A 110 -13.18 6.73 -5.01
N GLY A 111 -13.32 5.73 -4.12
CA GLY A 111 -14.60 5.16 -3.72
C GLY A 111 -15.15 4.06 -4.64
N ARG A 112 -14.48 3.76 -5.77
CA ARG A 112 -14.88 2.65 -6.65
C ARG A 112 -14.73 1.32 -5.92
N PRO A 113 -15.74 0.43 -5.93
CA PRO A 113 -15.59 -0.93 -5.42
C PRO A 113 -14.50 -1.68 -6.18
N ILE A 114 -13.58 -2.33 -5.46
CA ILE A 114 -12.50 -3.10 -6.10
C ILE A 114 -13.05 -4.26 -6.96
N ALA A 115 -14.23 -4.75 -6.64
CA ALA A 115 -14.92 -5.77 -7.41
C ALA A 115 -15.14 -5.37 -8.86
N ASP A 116 -15.47 -4.09 -9.13
CA ASP A 116 -15.67 -3.57 -10.49
C ASP A 116 -14.36 -3.59 -11.29
N VAL A 117 -13.26 -3.23 -10.64
CA VAL A 117 -11.92 -3.25 -11.25
C VAL A 117 -11.47 -4.70 -11.54
N ILE A 118 -11.70 -5.60 -10.58
CA ILE A 118 -11.40 -7.03 -10.77
C ILE A 118 -12.22 -7.61 -11.90
N ARG A 119 -13.51 -7.27 -11.99
CA ARG A 119 -14.41 -7.70 -13.07
C ARG A 119 -13.88 -7.27 -14.44
N HIS A 120 -13.57 -5.98 -14.58
CA HIS A 120 -12.99 -5.45 -15.82
C HIS A 120 -11.72 -6.22 -16.21
N ASN A 121 -10.80 -6.41 -15.26
CA ASN A 121 -9.57 -7.17 -15.54
C ASN A 121 -9.84 -8.63 -15.93
N ALA A 122 -10.85 -9.25 -15.35
CA ALA A 122 -11.25 -10.63 -15.67
C ALA A 122 -11.85 -10.73 -17.08
N GLU A 123 -12.72 -9.78 -17.46
CA GLU A 123 -13.31 -9.68 -18.79
C GLU A 123 -12.25 -9.44 -19.88
N GLN A 124 -11.16 -8.74 -19.56
CA GLN A 124 -10.00 -8.56 -20.45
C GLN A 124 -9.01 -9.75 -20.43
N GLY A 125 -9.33 -10.84 -19.72
CA GLY A 125 -8.47 -12.02 -19.61
C GLY A 125 -7.23 -11.80 -18.69
N LEU A 126 -7.10 -10.64 -18.08
CA LEU A 126 -5.94 -10.29 -17.23
C LEU A 126 -5.91 -11.04 -15.89
N CYS A 127 -6.97 -11.78 -15.59
CA CYS A 127 -7.09 -12.60 -14.39
C CYS A 127 -6.71 -14.08 -14.61
N GLY A 128 -6.31 -14.44 -15.82
CA GLY A 128 -6.13 -15.83 -16.25
C GLY A 128 -7.44 -16.46 -16.72
N PRO A 129 -7.41 -17.75 -17.16
CA PRO A 129 -8.60 -18.44 -17.65
C PRO A 129 -9.62 -18.62 -16.54
N GLY A 130 -10.90 -18.57 -16.88
CA GLY A 130 -12.01 -18.77 -15.95
C GLY A 130 -13.13 -17.75 -16.11
N ASP A 131 -14.23 -17.99 -15.40
CA ASP A 131 -15.38 -17.10 -15.37
C ASP A 131 -15.08 -15.80 -14.61
N PRO A 132 -15.44 -14.62 -15.16
CA PRO A 132 -15.19 -13.32 -14.50
C PRO A 132 -15.83 -13.22 -13.10
N ASP A 133 -17.03 -13.77 -12.90
CA ASP A 133 -17.70 -13.75 -11.61
C ASP A 133 -16.98 -14.61 -10.55
N ASP A 134 -16.44 -15.75 -10.97
CA ASP A 134 -15.61 -16.59 -10.10
C ASP A 134 -14.30 -15.89 -9.71
N HIS A 135 -13.72 -15.17 -10.66
CA HIS A 135 -12.54 -14.37 -10.39
C HIS A 135 -12.83 -13.24 -9.38
N VAL A 136 -13.95 -12.53 -9.51
CA VAL A 136 -14.36 -11.48 -8.55
C VAL A 136 -14.60 -12.10 -7.18
N ARG A 137 -15.45 -13.14 -7.09
CA ARG A 137 -15.85 -13.78 -5.83
C ARG A 137 -14.64 -14.26 -5.03
N ARG A 138 -13.72 -14.96 -5.67
CA ARG A 138 -12.52 -15.51 -5.03
C ARG A 138 -11.60 -14.39 -4.49
N ARG A 139 -11.38 -13.32 -5.26
CA ARG A 139 -10.49 -12.24 -4.85
C ARG A 139 -11.09 -11.36 -3.77
N VAL A 140 -12.36 -11.02 -3.90
CA VAL A 140 -13.08 -10.27 -2.86
C VAL A 140 -13.08 -11.06 -1.55
N TYR A 141 -13.39 -12.37 -1.60
CA TYR A 141 -13.30 -13.23 -0.44
C TYR A 141 -11.92 -13.20 0.24
N HIS A 142 -10.83 -13.28 -0.52
CA HIS A 142 -9.48 -13.19 0.06
C HIS A 142 -9.20 -11.82 0.72
N LEU A 143 -9.67 -10.74 0.12
CA LEU A 143 -9.53 -9.41 0.71
C LEU A 143 -10.35 -9.28 2.01
N GLU A 144 -11.55 -9.85 2.07
CA GLU A 144 -12.41 -9.87 3.26
C GLU A 144 -11.80 -10.71 4.40
N GLN A 145 -11.09 -11.80 4.08
CA GLN A 145 -10.41 -12.62 5.09
C GLN A 145 -9.22 -11.92 5.75
N GLY A 146 -8.76 -10.80 5.23
CA GLY A 146 -7.68 -10.03 5.83
C GLY A 146 -6.33 -10.76 5.83
N THR A 147 -6.09 -11.69 4.91
CA THR A 147 -4.85 -12.50 4.87
C THR A 147 -3.91 -12.03 3.78
N ARG A 148 -2.61 -11.98 4.12
CA ARG A 148 -1.58 -11.75 3.12
C ARG A 148 -1.62 -12.84 2.05
N HIS A 149 -1.55 -12.45 0.79
CA HIS A 149 -1.49 -13.41 -0.31
C HIS A 149 -0.53 -12.95 -1.41
N THR A 150 0.04 -13.91 -2.11
CA THR A 150 0.87 -13.69 -3.30
C THR A 150 0.38 -14.63 -4.40
N SER A 151 0.23 -14.10 -5.60
CA SER A 151 -0.12 -14.90 -6.78
C SER A 151 0.53 -14.33 -8.03
N SER A 152 0.89 -15.18 -8.98
CA SER A 152 1.37 -14.76 -10.29
C SER A 152 0.38 -15.17 -11.39
N ARG A 153 0.33 -14.40 -12.47
CA ARG A 153 -0.59 -14.62 -13.60
C ARG A 153 0.10 -14.33 -14.90
N VAL A 154 -0.08 -15.24 -15.84
CA VAL A 154 0.30 -15.00 -17.24
C VAL A 154 -0.85 -14.29 -17.91
N ARG A 155 -0.57 -13.15 -18.54
CA ARG A 155 -1.52 -12.38 -19.33
C ARG A 155 -1.62 -12.91 -20.76
N PRO A 156 -2.67 -12.54 -21.53
CA PRO A 156 -2.78 -12.89 -22.95
C PRO A 156 -1.62 -12.38 -23.82
N ASP A 157 -0.98 -11.28 -23.42
CA ASP A 157 0.20 -10.71 -24.08
C ASP A 157 1.53 -11.40 -23.70
N GLY A 158 1.49 -12.45 -22.89
CA GLY A 158 2.66 -13.20 -22.40
C GLY A 158 3.32 -12.61 -21.16
N ARG A 159 2.99 -11.42 -20.73
CA ARG A 159 3.55 -10.83 -19.50
C ARG A 159 3.12 -11.62 -18.26
N VAL A 160 4.03 -11.74 -17.32
CA VAL A 160 3.78 -12.40 -16.02
C VAL A 160 3.72 -11.34 -14.94
N ILE A 161 2.53 -11.15 -14.36
CA ILE A 161 2.32 -10.18 -13.29
C ILE A 161 2.18 -10.89 -11.96
N GLU A 162 3.07 -10.57 -11.02
CA GLU A 162 2.94 -10.95 -9.63
C GLU A 162 2.07 -9.94 -8.89
N VAL A 163 1.12 -10.44 -8.10
CA VAL A 163 0.22 -9.64 -7.26
C VAL A 163 0.46 -10.04 -5.82
N GLN A 164 0.78 -9.06 -4.99
CA GLN A 164 0.88 -9.24 -3.54
C GLN A 164 -0.15 -8.36 -2.85
N GLY A 165 -0.90 -8.95 -1.93
CA GLY A 165 -1.88 -8.26 -1.10
C GLY A 165 -1.47 -8.31 0.36
N ASN A 166 -1.38 -7.13 1.01
CA ASN A 166 -1.03 -6.99 2.41
C ASN A 166 -2.15 -6.23 3.15
N PRO A 167 -2.68 -6.79 4.25
CA PRO A 167 -3.66 -6.08 5.07
C PRO A 167 -3.03 -4.88 5.77
N MET A 168 -3.81 -3.80 5.92
CA MET A 168 -3.37 -2.60 6.63
C MET A 168 -3.82 -2.60 8.09
N PRO A 169 -3.01 -2.03 9.01
CA PRO A 169 -3.48 -1.70 10.35
C PRO A 169 -4.71 -0.78 10.26
N GLY A 170 -5.81 -1.19 10.91
CA GLY A 170 -7.07 -0.42 10.83
C GLY A 170 -8.04 -0.85 9.73
N GLY A 171 -7.69 -1.86 8.94
CA GLY A 171 -8.50 -2.44 7.88
C GLY A 171 -8.20 -1.90 6.48
N GLY A 172 -8.61 -2.66 5.47
CA GLY A 172 -8.25 -2.42 4.08
C GLY A 172 -6.98 -3.14 3.65
N PHE A 173 -6.56 -2.94 2.39
CA PHE A 173 -5.44 -3.63 1.77
C PHE A 173 -4.57 -2.71 0.93
N VAL A 174 -3.27 -2.97 0.95
CA VAL A 174 -2.33 -2.50 -0.08
C VAL A 174 -2.05 -3.67 -1.02
N MET A 175 -2.26 -3.47 -2.30
CA MET A 175 -1.94 -4.42 -3.35
C MET A 175 -0.78 -3.87 -4.18
N SER A 176 0.25 -4.68 -4.42
CA SER A 176 1.32 -4.39 -5.35
C SER A 176 1.28 -5.33 -6.55
N PHE A 177 1.63 -4.80 -7.72
CA PHE A 177 1.61 -5.47 -9.00
C PHE A 177 2.98 -5.30 -9.65
N THR A 178 3.69 -6.40 -9.84
CA THR A 178 5.05 -6.41 -10.39
C THR A 178 5.07 -7.18 -11.70
N ASP A 179 5.58 -6.58 -12.75
CA ASP A 179 5.91 -7.32 -13.97
C ASP A 179 7.21 -8.10 -13.72
N ILE A 180 7.09 -9.42 -13.65
CA ILE A 180 8.20 -10.34 -13.40
C ILE A 180 8.58 -11.15 -14.66
N THR A 181 8.15 -10.73 -15.85
CA THR A 181 8.36 -11.43 -17.10
C THR A 181 9.84 -11.69 -17.34
N VAL A 182 10.66 -10.64 -17.32
CA VAL A 182 12.11 -10.75 -17.53
C VAL A 182 12.77 -11.67 -16.51
N PHE A 183 12.33 -11.62 -15.25
CA PHE A 183 12.85 -12.50 -14.20
C PHE A 183 12.50 -13.97 -14.47
N ARG A 184 11.26 -14.26 -14.85
CA ARG A 184 10.81 -15.62 -15.18
C ARG A 184 11.50 -16.19 -16.42
N ASP A 185 11.69 -15.35 -17.43
CA ASP A 185 12.41 -15.77 -18.65
C ASP A 185 13.88 -16.08 -18.34
N ALA A 186 14.54 -15.27 -17.52
CA ALA A 186 15.91 -15.51 -17.09
C ALA A 186 16.02 -16.77 -16.22
N GLU A 187 15.08 -17.00 -15.29
CA GLU A 187 15.02 -18.21 -14.48
C GLU A 187 14.87 -19.47 -15.34
N GLN A 188 13.96 -19.42 -16.33
CA GLN A 188 13.75 -20.53 -17.25
C GLN A 188 14.99 -20.80 -18.12
N ALA A 189 15.60 -19.75 -18.68
CA ALA A 189 16.81 -19.88 -19.49
C ALA A 189 17.98 -20.48 -18.68
N LEU A 190 18.12 -20.09 -17.40
CA LEU A 190 19.12 -20.66 -16.51
C LEU A 190 18.84 -22.14 -16.24
N LYS A 191 17.60 -22.51 -16.01
CA LYS A 191 17.19 -23.90 -15.80
C LYS A 191 17.49 -24.76 -17.02
N ASP A 192 17.12 -24.30 -18.22
CA ASP A 192 17.35 -25.00 -19.47
C ASP A 192 18.89 -25.18 -19.76
N ALA A 193 19.67 -24.14 -19.46
CA ALA A 193 21.13 -24.20 -19.58
C ALA A 193 21.74 -25.23 -18.60
N ASN A 194 21.23 -25.29 -17.38
CA ASN A 194 21.68 -26.22 -16.35
C ASN A 194 21.36 -27.68 -16.74
N GLU A 195 20.15 -27.94 -17.20
CA GLU A 195 19.71 -29.25 -17.68
C GLU A 195 20.60 -29.72 -18.86
N THR A 196 20.87 -28.80 -19.80
CA THR A 196 21.76 -29.08 -20.95
C THR A 196 23.19 -29.38 -20.49
N LEU A 197 23.69 -28.65 -19.50
CA LEU A 197 25.04 -28.87 -18.96
C LEU A 197 25.13 -30.21 -18.24
N GLU A 198 24.17 -30.58 -17.43
CA GLU A 198 24.12 -31.87 -16.75
C GLU A 198 24.09 -33.04 -17.74
N GLU A 199 23.35 -32.92 -18.82
CA GLU A 199 23.30 -33.92 -19.88
C GLU A 199 24.67 -34.07 -20.57
N ARG A 200 25.32 -32.94 -20.90
CA ARG A 200 26.68 -32.93 -21.46
C ARG A 200 27.70 -33.60 -20.52
N VAL A 201 27.67 -33.27 -19.24
CA VAL A 201 28.55 -33.87 -18.24
C VAL A 201 28.32 -35.37 -18.19
N ARG A 202 27.09 -35.83 -18.16
CA ARG A 202 26.74 -37.25 -18.14
C ARG A 202 27.22 -37.99 -19.37
N LEU A 203 27.08 -37.39 -20.55
CA LEU A 203 27.58 -38.00 -21.80
C LEU A 203 29.09 -38.09 -21.80
N ARG A 204 29.80 -37.02 -21.43
CA ARG A 204 31.26 -36.99 -21.37
C ARG A 204 31.83 -37.97 -20.34
N THR A 205 31.19 -38.11 -19.20
CA THR A 205 31.60 -39.11 -18.19
C THR A 205 31.50 -40.52 -18.73
N ARG A 206 30.42 -40.85 -19.45
CA ARG A 206 30.24 -42.18 -20.08
C ARG A 206 31.30 -42.46 -21.18
N GLU A 207 31.60 -41.46 -22.02
CA GLU A 207 32.65 -41.56 -23.03
C GLU A 207 34.01 -41.86 -22.39
N LEU A 208 34.37 -41.14 -21.33
CA LEU A 208 35.62 -41.35 -20.60
C LEU A 208 35.71 -42.73 -19.93
N GLU A 209 34.61 -43.21 -19.36
CA GLU A 209 34.54 -44.55 -18.76
C GLU A 209 34.68 -45.67 -19.81
N GLN A 210 34.23 -45.43 -21.06
CA GLN A 210 34.40 -46.39 -22.16
C GLN A 210 35.84 -46.42 -22.71
N LEU A 211 36.52 -45.26 -22.70
CA LEU A 211 37.93 -45.16 -23.17
C LEU A 211 38.93 -45.70 -22.17
N ASN A 212 38.59 -45.86 -20.92
CA ASN A 212 39.45 -46.36 -19.85
C ASN A 212 39.26 -47.86 -19.56
N LYS A 213 38.50 -48.57 -20.40
CA LYS A 213 38.35 -50.05 -20.38
C LYS A 213 39.14 -50.69 -21.47
#